data_cf71fdbc71068ab8a1698860a5012a0c
#
_entry.id   cf71fdbc71068ab8a1698860a5012a0c
#
_cell.length_a   1.000
_cell.length_b   1.000
_cell.length_c   1.000
_cell.angle_alpha   90.00
_cell.angle_beta   90.00
_cell.angle_gamma   90.00
#
_symmetry.space_group_name_H-M   'P 1'
#
loop_
_entity.id
_entity.type
_entity.pdbx_description
1 polymer ?
#
loop_
_entity_poly.entity_id
_entity_poly.type
_entity_poly.pdbx_seq_one_letter_code
_entity_poly.pdbx_strand_id
1 'polypeptide(L)'
;MKILGIIVEYNPFHTGHLYHLQKAKEMVKPDLTIAIMSGNYVQRGEVAIIDKFKRSELAIKYGVDLVIELPFAYVNQSADYFCKGAIDLLYHIGITDLVFGSECGDIDTFKEIAYAIKNHPNEYDQYVKNAMKQGLRYPDACNQALSLLLNKSIQTPNDLLGLGYVKEVINHDYPICLHCIQRSNDYHDTSLTKIASATALRKALKEKQDVHDYLLDMSYYDHLYDQSNFFDYLKYQIIIQSPTQLKKIHLVN
;
A
#
# COMPACT_ATOMS: atom_id res chain seq x y z
N MET A 1 -2.99 12.83 23.63
CA MET A 1 -3.91 12.14 22.69
C MET A 1 -3.07 11.26 21.80
N LYS A 2 -3.40 9.97 21.72
CA LYS A 2 -2.75 9.02 20.81
C LYS A 2 -3.57 8.91 19.53
N ILE A 3 -2.95 9.14 18.38
CA ILE A 3 -3.61 9.08 17.09
C ILE A 3 -2.93 8.00 16.25
N LEU A 4 -3.65 6.93 15.96
CA LEU A 4 -3.18 5.84 15.12
C LEU A 4 -3.41 6.18 13.65
N GLY A 5 -2.34 6.16 12.86
CA GLY A 5 -2.38 6.18 11.40
C GLY A 5 -2.28 4.77 10.81
N ILE A 6 -3.09 4.48 9.80
CA ILE A 6 -2.95 3.29 8.95
C ILE A 6 -3.04 3.70 7.48
N ILE A 7 -2.35 2.97 6.61
CA ILE A 7 -2.37 3.20 5.17
C ILE A 7 -2.99 1.97 4.51
N VAL A 8 -4.08 2.16 3.76
CA VAL A 8 -4.94 1.07 3.33
C VAL A 8 -5.46 1.25 1.90
N GLU A 9 -5.81 0.15 1.27
CA GLU A 9 -6.57 0.14 0.01
C GLU A 9 -7.98 -0.42 0.20
N TYR A 10 -8.14 -1.42 1.07
CA TYR A 10 -9.41 -2.10 1.34
C TYR A 10 -10.14 -2.55 0.05
N ASN A 11 -9.42 -3.24 -0.79
CA ASN A 11 -9.86 -3.63 -2.13
C ASN A 11 -9.96 -5.17 -2.32
N PRO A 12 -11.01 -5.83 -1.79
CA PRO A 12 -12.08 -5.37 -0.89
C PRO A 12 -11.64 -5.28 0.58
N PHE A 13 -12.48 -4.66 1.44
CA PHE A 13 -12.35 -4.77 2.90
C PHE A 13 -12.78 -6.19 3.33
N HIS A 14 -11.94 -6.91 4.05
CA HIS A 14 -12.17 -8.30 4.41
C HIS A 14 -11.71 -8.62 5.85
N THR A 15 -12.01 -9.83 6.33
CA THR A 15 -11.70 -10.29 7.70
C THR A 15 -10.24 -10.07 8.09
N GLY A 16 -9.29 -10.24 7.18
CA GLY A 16 -7.87 -9.96 7.43
C GLY A 16 -7.57 -8.48 7.68
N HIS A 17 -8.28 -7.58 7.02
CA HIS A 17 -8.16 -6.14 7.29
C HIS A 17 -8.77 -5.76 8.63
N LEU A 18 -9.92 -6.36 8.99
CA LEU A 18 -10.52 -6.18 10.30
C LEU A 18 -9.58 -6.67 11.41
N TYR A 19 -8.98 -7.85 11.25
CA TYR A 19 -8.00 -8.38 12.19
C TYR A 19 -6.81 -7.42 12.37
N HIS A 20 -6.25 -6.92 11.27
CA HIS A 20 -5.16 -5.94 11.31
C HIS A 20 -5.57 -4.67 12.08
N LEU A 21 -6.74 -4.11 11.77
CA LEU A 21 -7.26 -2.92 12.45
C LEU A 21 -7.44 -3.13 13.96
N GLN A 22 -8.03 -4.26 14.35
CA GLN A 22 -8.21 -4.62 15.77
C GLN A 22 -6.87 -4.78 16.48
N LYS A 23 -5.92 -5.48 15.88
CA LYS A 23 -4.57 -5.66 16.45
C LYS A 23 -3.82 -4.33 16.57
N ALA A 24 -3.92 -3.46 15.58
CA ALA A 24 -3.33 -2.13 15.63
C ALA A 24 -3.93 -1.30 16.80
N LYS A 25 -5.25 -1.34 16.98
CA LYS A 25 -5.93 -0.67 18.12
C LYS A 25 -5.56 -1.30 19.47
N GLU A 26 -5.45 -2.61 19.57
CA GLU A 26 -4.98 -3.30 20.80
C GLU A 26 -3.55 -2.88 21.17
N MET A 27 -2.65 -2.77 20.18
CA MET A 27 -1.24 -2.43 20.36
C MET A 27 -1.05 -0.99 20.81
N VAL A 28 -1.70 -0.05 20.13
CA VAL A 28 -1.51 1.40 20.33
C VAL A 28 -2.44 1.94 21.41
N LYS A 29 -3.65 1.40 21.54
CA LYS A 29 -4.74 1.92 22.37
C LYS A 29 -5.00 3.41 22.06
N PRO A 30 -5.35 3.73 20.81
CA PRO A 30 -5.47 5.11 20.35
C PRO A 30 -6.77 5.75 20.83
N ASP A 31 -6.75 7.09 20.95
CA ASP A 31 -7.94 7.91 21.10
C ASP A 31 -8.69 8.08 19.77
N LEU A 32 -7.93 8.12 18.65
CA LEU A 32 -8.45 8.22 17.28
C LEU A 32 -7.65 7.31 16.33
N THR A 33 -8.35 6.72 15.36
CA THR A 33 -7.77 5.93 14.26
C THR A 33 -8.06 6.59 12.93
N ILE A 34 -7.02 6.96 12.20
CA ILE A 34 -7.10 7.63 10.90
C ILE A 34 -6.56 6.71 9.82
N ALA A 35 -7.33 6.50 8.77
CA ALA A 35 -6.92 5.75 7.60
C ALA A 35 -6.63 6.68 6.42
N ILE A 36 -5.42 6.62 5.85
CA ILE A 36 -5.16 7.14 4.52
C ILE A 36 -5.50 6.03 3.53
N MET A 37 -6.45 6.29 2.64
CA MET A 37 -6.96 5.27 1.73
C MET A 37 -6.83 5.71 0.27
N SER A 38 -6.41 4.77 -0.60
CA SER A 38 -6.43 5.00 -2.05
C SER A 38 -7.84 5.31 -2.56
N GLY A 39 -7.95 6.19 -3.55
CA GLY A 39 -9.21 6.54 -4.20
C GLY A 39 -9.79 5.41 -5.05
N ASN A 40 -10.42 5.74 -6.18
CA ASN A 40 -11.01 4.72 -7.07
C ASN A 40 -9.98 3.87 -7.83
N TYR A 41 -8.71 4.26 -7.78
CA TYR A 41 -7.58 3.46 -8.25
C TYR A 41 -6.69 3.10 -7.08
N VAL A 42 -6.07 1.93 -7.14
CA VAL A 42 -5.14 1.42 -6.14
C VAL A 42 -3.69 1.59 -6.60
N GLN A 43 -2.73 1.39 -5.73
CA GLN A 43 -1.30 1.68 -5.96
C GLN A 43 -0.74 1.01 -7.22
N ARG A 44 -1.26 -0.15 -7.60
CA ARG A 44 -0.84 -0.86 -8.84
C ARG A 44 -1.49 -0.34 -10.12
N GLY A 45 -2.27 0.75 -10.06
CA GLY A 45 -2.98 1.32 -11.19
C GLY A 45 -4.25 0.57 -11.59
N GLU A 46 -4.68 -0.40 -10.76
CA GLU A 46 -5.94 -1.12 -10.98
C GLU A 46 -7.12 -0.31 -10.46
N VAL A 47 -8.28 -0.49 -11.08
CA VAL A 47 -9.55 0.04 -10.57
C VAL A 47 -9.95 -0.75 -9.32
N ALA A 48 -10.34 -0.05 -8.26
CA ALA A 48 -10.87 -0.70 -7.07
C ALA A 48 -12.20 -1.39 -7.37
N ILE A 49 -12.42 -2.57 -6.78
CA ILE A 49 -13.59 -3.42 -7.08
C ILE A 49 -14.93 -2.78 -6.69
N ILE A 50 -14.93 -1.89 -5.71
CA ILE A 50 -16.04 -1.00 -5.33
C ILE A 50 -15.51 0.41 -5.15
N ASP A 51 -16.40 1.42 -5.23
CA ASP A 51 -16.02 2.82 -5.15
C ASP A 51 -15.43 3.20 -3.77
N LYS A 52 -14.74 4.32 -3.73
CA LYS A 52 -14.05 4.80 -2.54
C LYS A 52 -15.00 5.12 -1.37
N PHE A 53 -16.23 5.57 -1.65
CA PHE A 53 -17.19 5.93 -0.60
C PHE A 53 -17.68 4.68 0.13
N LYS A 54 -18.05 3.63 -0.60
CA LYS A 54 -18.42 2.33 -0.01
C LYS A 54 -17.28 1.73 0.82
N ARG A 55 -16.02 1.85 0.33
CA ARG A 55 -14.85 1.37 1.09
C ARG A 55 -14.61 2.18 2.36
N SER A 56 -14.79 3.51 2.30
CA SER A 56 -14.66 4.36 3.49
C SER A 56 -15.77 4.13 4.50
N GLU A 57 -17.01 3.94 4.06
CA GLU A 57 -18.14 3.57 4.93
C GLU A 57 -17.87 2.26 5.68
N LEU A 58 -17.37 1.23 4.98
CA LEU A 58 -16.95 -0.03 5.60
C LEU A 58 -15.85 0.21 6.64
N ALA A 59 -14.81 0.98 6.31
CA ALA A 59 -13.74 1.29 7.26
C ALA A 59 -14.27 1.96 8.54
N ILE A 60 -15.13 2.95 8.40
CA ILE A 60 -15.76 3.66 9.53
C ILE A 60 -16.66 2.72 10.33
N LYS A 61 -17.51 1.95 9.65
CA LYS A 61 -18.40 0.96 10.29
C LYS A 61 -17.63 -0.02 11.19
N TYR A 62 -16.42 -0.37 10.81
CA TYR A 62 -15.59 -1.35 11.53
C TYR A 62 -14.52 -0.72 12.43
N GLY A 63 -14.58 0.59 12.66
CA GLY A 63 -13.84 1.23 13.77
C GLY A 63 -12.68 2.13 13.37
N VAL A 64 -12.62 2.59 12.14
CA VAL A 64 -11.82 3.76 11.74
C VAL A 64 -12.64 5.00 12.05
N ASP A 65 -12.04 6.04 12.63
CA ASP A 65 -12.75 7.27 13.01
C ASP A 65 -12.76 8.29 11.87
N LEU A 66 -11.72 8.31 11.03
CA LEU A 66 -11.60 9.22 9.89
C LEU A 66 -10.89 8.51 8.73
N VAL A 67 -11.46 8.63 7.54
CA VAL A 67 -10.83 8.18 6.29
C VAL A 67 -10.51 9.38 5.43
N ILE A 68 -9.26 9.48 4.98
CA ILE A 68 -8.76 10.53 4.10
C ILE A 68 -8.26 9.90 2.81
N GLU A 69 -8.71 10.42 1.68
CA GLU A 69 -8.26 9.95 0.37
C GLU A 69 -6.82 10.40 0.10
N LEU A 70 -5.95 9.43 -0.19
CA LEU A 70 -4.65 9.75 -0.75
C LEU A 70 -4.83 10.30 -2.17
N PRO A 71 -4.32 11.51 -2.49
CA PRO A 71 -4.47 12.09 -3.81
C PRO A 71 -3.97 11.16 -4.93
N PHE A 72 -4.72 11.09 -6.02
CA PHE A 72 -4.45 10.25 -7.18
C PHE A 72 -3.01 10.35 -7.69
N ALA A 73 -2.43 11.57 -7.64
CA ALA A 73 -1.05 11.82 -8.06
C ALA A 73 0.00 11.05 -7.24
N TYR A 74 -0.33 10.61 -6.03
CA TYR A 74 0.53 9.76 -5.21
C TYR A 74 0.16 8.28 -5.33
N VAL A 75 -1.14 7.97 -5.47
CA VAL A 75 -1.62 6.59 -5.54
C VAL A 75 -1.06 5.85 -6.74
N ASN A 76 -1.13 6.46 -7.94
CA ASN A 76 -0.72 5.83 -9.20
C ASN A 76 0.74 6.13 -9.57
N GLN A 77 1.61 6.09 -8.59
CA GLN A 77 3.04 6.32 -8.74
C GLN A 77 3.83 5.11 -8.26
N SER A 78 5.17 5.23 -8.27
CA SER A 78 6.02 4.23 -7.64
C SER A 78 5.70 4.09 -6.15
N ALA A 79 6.12 2.97 -5.55
CA ALA A 79 5.95 2.73 -4.12
C ALA A 79 6.55 3.87 -3.27
N ASP A 80 7.68 4.45 -3.68
CA ASP A 80 8.30 5.57 -2.96
C ASP A 80 7.38 6.80 -2.91
N TYR A 81 6.77 7.20 -4.05
CA TYR A 81 5.83 8.34 -4.07
C TYR A 81 4.56 8.05 -3.30
N PHE A 82 4.04 6.82 -3.38
CA PHE A 82 2.89 6.39 -2.60
C PHE A 82 3.18 6.51 -1.10
N CYS A 83 4.31 5.97 -0.65
CA CYS A 83 4.73 6.03 0.75
C CYS A 83 4.93 7.47 1.21
N LYS A 84 5.65 8.27 0.40
CA LYS A 84 5.87 9.69 0.68
C LYS A 84 4.55 10.44 0.89
N GLY A 85 3.64 10.38 -0.07
CA GLY A 85 2.36 11.10 0.03
C GLY A 85 1.51 10.66 1.22
N ALA A 86 1.49 9.36 1.52
CA ALA A 86 0.75 8.83 2.65
C ALA A 86 1.35 9.25 4.00
N ILE A 87 2.65 9.19 4.15
CA ILE A 87 3.36 9.58 5.38
C ILE A 87 3.29 11.10 5.60
N ASP A 88 3.51 11.90 4.55
CA ASP A 88 3.40 13.35 4.63
C ASP A 88 2.00 13.78 5.11
N LEU A 89 0.93 13.17 4.56
CA LEU A 89 -0.44 13.44 5.01
C LEU A 89 -0.63 13.06 6.48
N LEU A 90 -0.23 11.86 6.88
CA LEU A 90 -0.36 11.40 8.26
C LEU A 90 0.40 12.29 9.24
N TYR A 91 1.61 12.72 8.88
CA TYR A 91 2.40 13.65 9.69
C TYR A 91 1.68 15.00 9.87
N HIS A 92 1.18 15.61 8.80
CA HIS A 92 0.49 16.90 8.87
C HIS A 92 -0.83 16.85 9.61
N ILE A 93 -1.48 15.68 9.67
CA ILE A 93 -2.67 15.46 10.49
C ILE A 93 -2.30 15.29 11.97
N GLY A 94 -1.05 14.96 12.27
CA GLY A 94 -0.53 14.84 13.63
C GLY A 94 -0.73 13.47 14.26
N ILE A 95 -0.57 12.38 13.47
CA ILE A 95 -0.56 11.03 14.05
C ILE A 95 0.62 10.88 15.02
N THR A 96 0.44 10.05 16.04
CA THR A 96 1.50 9.70 16.98
C THR A 96 2.11 8.33 16.67
N ASP A 97 1.33 7.45 16.10
CA ASP A 97 1.69 6.04 15.86
C ASP A 97 1.27 5.62 14.45
N LEU A 98 2.12 4.89 13.75
CA LEU A 98 1.84 4.25 12.48
C LEU A 98 1.92 2.74 12.65
N VAL A 99 0.87 2.02 12.22
CA VAL A 99 0.87 0.55 12.19
C VAL A 99 0.64 0.06 10.78
N PHE A 100 1.46 -0.86 10.31
CA PHE A 100 1.32 -1.51 9.00
C PHE A 100 1.50 -3.04 9.09
N GLY A 101 0.97 -3.75 8.09
CA GLY A 101 1.16 -5.19 7.97
C GLY A 101 2.47 -5.52 7.26
N SER A 102 3.19 -6.55 7.73
CA SER A 102 4.48 -6.98 7.21
C SER A 102 4.57 -8.50 7.19
N GLU A 103 5.21 -9.07 6.20
CA GLU A 103 5.52 -10.49 6.17
C GLU A 103 6.69 -10.82 7.13
N CYS A 104 7.67 -9.92 7.21
CA CYS A 104 8.81 -10.03 8.13
C CYS A 104 8.38 -9.89 9.61
N GLY A 105 7.48 -8.95 9.90
CA GLY A 105 6.98 -8.72 11.25
C GLY A 105 7.99 -8.12 12.24
N ASP A 106 9.14 -7.66 11.78
CA ASP A 106 10.21 -7.10 12.61
C ASP A 106 10.49 -5.64 12.27
N ILE A 107 9.99 -4.73 13.09
CA ILE A 107 10.14 -3.29 12.91
C ILE A 107 11.60 -2.83 13.03
N ASP A 108 12.41 -3.51 13.82
CA ASP A 108 13.79 -3.10 14.04
C ASP A 108 14.66 -3.41 12.82
N THR A 109 14.36 -4.46 12.07
CA THR A 109 14.95 -4.71 10.75
C THR A 109 14.63 -3.57 9.76
N PHE A 110 13.40 -3.08 9.71
CA PHE A 110 13.06 -1.94 8.84
C PHE A 110 13.79 -0.66 9.24
N LYS A 111 13.86 -0.37 10.54
CA LYS A 111 14.60 0.80 11.06
C LYS A 111 16.10 0.70 10.73
N GLU A 112 16.72 -0.45 10.97
CA GLU A 112 18.14 -0.67 10.65
C GLU A 112 18.44 -0.39 9.18
N ILE A 113 17.61 -0.92 8.27
CA ILE A 113 17.76 -0.70 6.84
C ILE A 113 17.57 0.78 6.49
N ALA A 114 16.54 1.43 7.02
CA ALA A 114 16.27 2.84 6.73
C ALA A 114 17.38 3.77 7.25
N TYR A 115 17.91 3.52 8.45
CA TYR A 115 19.04 4.28 8.97
C TYR A 115 20.33 4.05 8.17
N ALA A 116 20.58 2.83 7.71
CA ALA A 116 21.74 2.56 6.87
C ALA A 116 21.67 3.32 5.54
N ILE A 117 20.50 3.34 4.90
CA ILE A 117 20.27 4.13 3.68
C ILE A 117 20.44 5.63 3.97
N LYS A 118 19.87 6.17 5.07
CA LYS A 118 20.01 7.56 5.49
C LYS A 118 21.46 7.95 5.73
N ASN A 119 22.26 7.06 6.33
CA ASN A 119 23.66 7.33 6.68
C ASN A 119 24.62 7.11 5.49
N HIS A 120 24.24 6.30 4.50
CA HIS A 120 25.07 5.98 3.33
C HIS A 120 24.31 6.22 2.00
N PRO A 121 23.70 7.41 1.79
CA PRO A 121 22.82 7.64 0.65
C PRO A 121 23.54 7.54 -0.69
N ASN A 122 24.76 8.09 -0.79
CA ASN A 122 25.52 8.09 -2.02
C ASN A 122 25.96 6.67 -2.43
N GLU A 123 26.33 5.84 -1.46
CA GLU A 123 26.74 4.46 -1.69
C GLU A 123 25.56 3.61 -2.14
N TYR A 124 24.42 3.71 -1.43
CA TYR A 124 23.17 3.04 -1.80
C TYR A 124 22.73 3.43 -3.22
N ASP A 125 22.67 4.72 -3.52
CA ASP A 125 22.29 5.23 -4.84
C ASP A 125 23.22 4.72 -5.95
N GLN A 126 24.53 4.63 -5.67
CA GLN A 126 25.49 4.10 -6.62
C GLN A 126 25.25 2.62 -6.91
N TYR A 127 24.95 1.82 -5.89
CA TYR A 127 24.60 0.41 -6.07
C TYR A 127 23.32 0.24 -6.89
N VAL A 128 22.26 1.01 -6.58
CA VAL A 128 21.01 1.01 -7.35
C VAL A 128 21.27 1.38 -8.81
N LYS A 129 21.99 2.48 -9.09
CA LYS A 129 22.32 2.91 -10.45
C LYS A 129 23.11 1.86 -11.23
N ASN A 130 24.06 1.21 -10.57
CA ASN A 130 24.87 0.16 -11.19
C ASN A 130 24.02 -1.06 -11.56
N ALA A 131 23.14 -1.49 -10.65
CA ALA A 131 22.24 -2.61 -10.89
C ALA A 131 21.23 -2.30 -12.04
N MET A 132 20.69 -1.09 -12.08
CA MET A 132 19.81 -0.65 -13.19
C MET A 132 20.56 -0.62 -14.53
N LYS A 133 21.83 -0.19 -14.57
CA LYS A 133 22.66 -0.24 -15.80
C LYS A 133 22.89 -1.66 -16.28
N GLN A 134 22.82 -2.65 -15.41
CA GLN A 134 22.90 -4.08 -15.75
C GLN A 134 21.55 -4.66 -16.21
N GLY A 135 20.49 -3.82 -16.27
CA GLY A 135 19.16 -4.19 -16.76
C GLY A 135 18.18 -4.66 -15.69
N LEU A 136 18.52 -4.54 -14.40
CA LEU A 136 17.58 -4.85 -13.34
C LEU A 136 16.48 -3.78 -13.27
N ARG A 137 15.26 -4.22 -12.97
CA ARG A 137 14.16 -3.31 -12.66
C ARG A 137 14.44 -2.60 -11.33
N TYR A 138 13.91 -1.41 -11.17
CA TYR A 138 14.16 -0.57 -9.98
C TYR A 138 13.96 -1.30 -8.63
N PRO A 139 12.87 -2.06 -8.37
CA PRO A 139 12.73 -2.80 -7.11
C PRO A 139 13.82 -3.87 -6.90
N ASP A 140 14.20 -4.58 -7.97
CA ASP A 140 15.24 -5.60 -7.91
C ASP A 140 16.63 -4.96 -7.68
N ALA A 141 16.87 -3.79 -8.30
CA ALA A 141 18.08 -2.99 -8.10
C ALA A 141 18.19 -2.48 -6.66
N CYS A 142 17.10 -1.98 -6.08
CA CYS A 142 17.06 -1.58 -4.67
C CYS A 142 17.36 -2.75 -3.74
N ASN A 143 16.80 -3.92 -4.00
CA ASN A 143 17.06 -5.11 -3.20
C ASN A 143 18.51 -5.59 -3.31
N GLN A 144 19.10 -5.54 -4.50
CA GLN A 144 20.53 -5.83 -4.68
C GLN A 144 21.40 -4.82 -3.93
N ALA A 145 21.06 -3.54 -3.96
CA ALA A 145 21.77 -2.50 -3.20
C ALA A 145 21.71 -2.74 -1.68
N LEU A 146 20.56 -3.18 -1.16
CA LEU A 146 20.42 -3.57 0.25
C LEU A 146 21.31 -4.77 0.59
N SER A 147 21.37 -5.76 -0.28
CA SER A 147 22.22 -6.93 -0.09
C SER A 147 23.71 -6.55 -0.04
N LEU A 148 24.14 -5.61 -0.88
CA LEU A 148 25.51 -5.11 -0.88
C LEU A 148 25.83 -4.25 0.34
N LEU A 149 24.87 -3.42 0.79
CA LEU A 149 25.08 -2.50 1.90
C LEU A 149 25.03 -3.18 3.27
N LEU A 150 24.10 -4.13 3.45
CA LEU A 150 23.74 -4.69 4.76
C LEU A 150 23.68 -6.22 4.81
N ASN A 151 23.92 -6.90 3.70
CA ASN A 151 23.65 -8.34 3.56
C ASN A 151 22.19 -8.71 3.93
N LYS A 152 21.24 -7.81 3.63
CA LYS A 152 19.79 -8.00 3.86
C LYS A 152 19.03 -7.91 2.54
N SER A 153 17.84 -8.50 2.50
CA SER A 153 16.94 -8.40 1.36
C SER A 153 15.49 -8.21 1.81
N ILE A 154 14.73 -7.43 1.05
CA ILE A 154 13.27 -7.25 1.22
C ILE A 154 12.63 -7.46 -0.14
N GLN A 155 11.80 -8.51 -0.25
CA GLN A 155 11.25 -8.93 -1.55
C GLN A 155 9.73 -8.95 -1.59
N THR A 156 9.09 -9.04 -0.42
CA THR A 156 7.62 -9.12 -0.35
C THR A 156 7.00 -7.74 -0.52
N PRO A 157 5.85 -7.63 -1.19
CA PRO A 157 5.24 -6.35 -1.50
C PRO A 157 4.87 -5.50 -0.28
N ASN A 158 4.38 -6.12 0.81
CA ASN A 158 4.04 -5.34 2.00
C ASN A 158 5.29 -4.89 2.75
N ASP A 159 6.35 -5.69 2.77
CA ASP A 159 7.62 -5.28 3.36
C ASP A 159 8.30 -4.16 2.57
N LEU A 160 8.17 -4.16 1.23
CA LEU A 160 8.65 -3.04 0.39
C LEU A 160 7.92 -1.74 0.71
N LEU A 161 6.59 -1.78 0.87
CA LEU A 161 5.81 -0.62 1.31
C LEU A 161 6.15 -0.24 2.75
N GLY A 162 6.25 -1.22 3.65
CA GLY A 162 6.65 -1.01 5.05
C GLY A 162 8.00 -0.31 5.17
N LEU A 163 9.01 -0.76 4.41
CA LEU A 163 10.31 -0.08 4.34
C LEU A 163 10.15 1.35 3.81
N GLY A 164 9.32 1.56 2.78
CA GLY A 164 9.02 2.89 2.26
C GLY A 164 8.47 3.82 3.34
N TYR A 165 7.50 3.38 4.13
CA TYR A 165 6.96 4.17 5.25
C TYR A 165 8.01 4.50 6.30
N VAL A 166 8.80 3.50 6.71
CA VAL A 166 9.87 3.67 7.71
C VAL A 166 10.95 4.64 7.21
N LYS A 167 11.34 4.52 5.93
CA LYS A 167 12.29 5.45 5.28
C LYS A 167 11.79 6.89 5.33
N GLU A 168 10.52 7.14 4.97
CA GLU A 168 9.97 8.50 4.98
C GLU A 168 9.96 9.09 6.39
N VAL A 169 9.53 8.34 7.40
CA VAL A 169 9.54 8.79 8.80
C VAL A 169 10.96 9.10 9.28
N ILE A 170 11.92 8.21 8.99
CA ILE A 170 13.32 8.38 9.44
C ILE A 170 14.03 9.50 8.67
N ASN A 171 13.83 9.60 7.36
CA ASN A 171 14.50 10.62 6.55
C ASN A 171 14.10 12.04 6.94
N HIS A 172 12.85 12.25 7.33
CA HIS A 172 12.33 13.57 7.73
C HIS A 172 12.29 13.79 9.23
N ASP A 173 12.84 12.85 10.02
CA ASP A 173 12.85 12.91 11.48
C ASP A 173 11.44 13.17 12.08
N TYR A 174 10.40 12.58 11.47
CA TYR A 174 9.03 12.71 11.96
C TYR A 174 8.86 11.99 13.31
N PRO A 175 8.24 12.63 14.32
CA PRO A 175 8.06 12.06 15.64
C PRO A 175 6.91 11.04 15.68
N ILE A 176 6.95 10.03 14.80
CA ILE A 176 5.94 8.98 14.64
C ILE A 176 6.51 7.67 15.17
N CYS A 177 5.82 7.06 16.14
CA CYS A 177 6.15 5.71 16.60
C CYS A 177 5.73 4.69 15.54
N LEU A 178 6.68 3.83 15.15
CA LEU A 178 6.51 2.87 14.08
C LEU A 178 6.28 1.46 14.66
N HIS A 179 5.25 0.80 14.17
CA HIS A 179 4.89 -0.57 14.55
C HIS A 179 4.56 -1.40 13.31
N CYS A 180 4.83 -2.71 13.35
CA CYS A 180 4.33 -3.61 12.33
C CYS A 180 3.62 -4.82 12.96
N ILE A 181 2.68 -5.38 12.21
CA ILE A 181 1.95 -6.60 12.56
C ILE A 181 2.33 -7.67 11.54
N GLN A 182 2.81 -8.81 12.04
CA GLN A 182 3.15 -9.92 11.17
C GLN A 182 1.90 -10.48 10.48
N ARG A 183 1.96 -10.61 9.17
CA ARG A 183 0.92 -11.22 8.35
C ARG A 183 1.04 -12.74 8.40
N SER A 184 -0.09 -13.41 8.56
CA SER A 184 -0.15 -14.88 8.68
C SER A 184 -0.29 -15.61 7.35
N ASN A 185 -0.38 -14.90 6.20
CA ASN A 185 -0.70 -15.50 4.90
C ASN A 185 0.39 -15.23 3.88
N ASP A 186 0.66 -16.25 3.03
CA ASP A 186 1.47 -16.08 1.84
C ASP A 186 0.79 -15.14 0.84
N TYR A 187 1.53 -14.15 0.34
CA TYR A 187 1.05 -13.17 -0.64
C TYR A 187 0.57 -13.81 -1.96
N HIS A 188 1.11 -14.96 -2.31
CA HIS A 188 0.81 -15.68 -3.55
C HIS A 188 -0.34 -16.68 -3.43
N ASP A 189 -0.89 -16.86 -2.24
CA ASP A 189 -2.04 -17.76 -2.08
C ASP A 189 -3.27 -17.18 -2.75
N THR A 190 -3.69 -17.81 -3.85
CA THR A 190 -4.92 -17.49 -4.60
C THR A 190 -6.10 -18.37 -4.18
N SER A 191 -5.90 -19.27 -3.23
CA SER A 191 -6.95 -20.11 -2.68
C SER A 191 -7.74 -19.39 -1.59
N LEU A 192 -9.00 -19.76 -1.43
CA LEU A 192 -9.83 -19.34 -0.30
C LEU A 192 -9.46 -20.19 0.90
N THR A 193 -8.43 -19.76 1.64
CA THR A 193 -8.06 -20.32 2.94
C THR A 193 -8.73 -19.54 4.07
N LYS A 194 -8.55 -19.94 5.34
CA LYS A 194 -9.21 -19.31 6.51
C LYS A 194 -9.09 -17.78 6.55
N ILE A 195 -8.06 -17.20 5.94
CA ILE A 195 -7.93 -15.75 5.70
C ILE A 195 -7.53 -15.59 4.23
N ALA A 196 -8.49 -15.32 3.35
CA ALA A 196 -8.21 -15.17 1.93
C ALA A 196 -7.50 -13.84 1.63
N SER A 197 -6.62 -13.83 0.63
CA SER A 197 -5.99 -12.60 0.15
C SER A 197 -7.00 -11.73 -0.62
N ALA A 198 -6.81 -10.40 -0.62
CA ALA A 198 -7.65 -9.50 -1.41
C ALA A 198 -7.69 -9.88 -2.90
N THR A 199 -6.59 -10.42 -3.45
CA THR A 199 -6.53 -10.90 -4.83
C THR A 199 -7.40 -12.12 -5.07
N ALA A 200 -7.37 -13.10 -4.16
CA ALA A 200 -8.25 -14.27 -4.22
C ALA A 200 -9.73 -13.86 -4.13
N LEU A 201 -10.06 -12.93 -3.24
CA LEU A 201 -11.41 -12.42 -3.07
C LEU A 201 -11.92 -11.66 -4.31
N ARG A 202 -11.09 -10.81 -4.93
CA ARG A 202 -11.47 -10.14 -6.18
C ARG A 202 -11.76 -11.14 -7.30
N LYS A 203 -10.96 -12.20 -7.40
CA LYS A 203 -11.18 -13.28 -8.36
C LYS A 203 -12.49 -14.00 -8.07
N ALA A 204 -12.71 -14.44 -6.84
CA ALA A 204 -13.91 -15.15 -6.42
C ALA A 204 -15.19 -14.31 -6.64
N LEU A 205 -15.16 -13.01 -6.31
CA LEU A 205 -16.29 -12.11 -6.59
C LEU A 205 -16.62 -12.01 -8.09
N LYS A 206 -15.60 -11.89 -8.96
CA LYS A 206 -15.79 -11.87 -10.42
C LYS A 206 -16.36 -13.18 -10.95
N GLU A 207 -15.95 -14.29 -10.36
CA GLU A 207 -16.43 -15.65 -10.70
C GLU A 207 -17.74 -16.01 -10.00
N LYS A 208 -18.33 -15.08 -9.23
CA LYS A 208 -19.57 -15.27 -8.46
C LYS A 208 -19.50 -16.44 -7.48
N GLN A 209 -18.33 -16.72 -6.94
CA GLN A 209 -18.13 -17.71 -5.89
C GLN A 209 -18.63 -17.15 -4.55
N ASP A 210 -18.96 -18.06 -3.62
CA ASP A 210 -19.34 -17.66 -2.27
C ASP A 210 -18.13 -17.12 -1.48
N VAL A 211 -18.27 -15.92 -0.96
CA VAL A 211 -17.22 -15.21 -0.18
C VAL A 211 -17.74 -14.66 1.15
N HIS A 212 -18.93 -15.11 1.58
CA HIS A 212 -19.57 -14.59 2.81
C HIS A 212 -18.72 -14.75 4.07
N ASP A 213 -17.90 -15.79 4.16
CA ASP A 213 -17.02 -16.02 5.31
C ASP A 213 -15.85 -15.04 5.39
N TYR A 214 -15.58 -14.32 4.32
CA TYR A 214 -14.42 -13.45 4.19
C TYR A 214 -14.78 -11.96 4.13
N LEU A 215 -15.93 -11.63 3.56
CA LEU A 215 -16.41 -10.26 3.42
C LEU A 215 -17.44 -9.96 4.53
N LEU A 216 -17.21 -8.85 5.21
CA LEU A 216 -17.96 -8.52 6.42
C LEU A 216 -19.39 -8.03 6.15
N ASP A 217 -19.67 -7.55 4.94
CA ASP A 217 -20.99 -7.06 4.55
C ASP A 217 -21.15 -7.11 3.03
N MET A 218 -21.92 -8.08 2.56
CA MET A 218 -22.12 -8.30 1.13
C MET A 218 -22.95 -7.23 0.44
N SER A 219 -23.73 -6.44 1.16
CA SER A 219 -24.57 -5.38 0.59
C SER A 219 -23.78 -4.26 -0.11
N TYR A 220 -22.50 -4.12 0.21
CA TYR A 220 -21.60 -3.16 -0.44
C TYR A 220 -21.10 -3.61 -1.81
N TYR A 221 -21.28 -4.88 -2.18
CA TYR A 221 -20.71 -5.51 -3.37
C TYR A 221 -21.73 -5.79 -4.48
N ASP A 222 -22.89 -5.13 -4.46
CA ASP A 222 -23.94 -5.27 -5.47
C ASP A 222 -23.47 -4.84 -6.87
N HIS A 223 -22.58 -3.87 -6.93
CA HIS A 223 -21.99 -3.38 -8.18
C HIS A 223 -20.47 -3.41 -8.09
N LEU A 224 -19.87 -4.21 -8.95
CA LEU A 224 -18.41 -4.39 -9.02
C LEU A 224 -17.85 -3.65 -10.23
N TYR A 225 -16.72 -2.97 -10.02
CA TYR A 225 -15.96 -2.34 -11.09
C TYR A 225 -14.83 -3.25 -11.57
N ASP A 226 -14.56 -3.16 -12.87
CA ASP A 226 -13.44 -3.85 -13.50
C ASP A 226 -12.72 -2.91 -14.46
N GLN A 227 -11.44 -3.12 -14.67
CA GLN A 227 -10.66 -2.30 -15.58
C GLN A 227 -11.18 -2.34 -17.02
N SER A 228 -11.79 -3.44 -17.44
CA SER A 228 -12.44 -3.57 -18.73
C SER A 228 -13.58 -2.55 -18.95
N ASN A 229 -14.27 -2.12 -17.89
CA ASN A 229 -15.31 -1.08 -17.97
C ASN A 229 -14.79 0.28 -18.50
N PHE A 230 -13.49 0.51 -18.36
CA PHE A 230 -12.84 1.76 -18.76
C PHE A 230 -12.01 1.64 -20.04
N PHE A 231 -11.91 0.43 -20.61
CA PHE A 231 -11.03 0.16 -21.75
C PHE A 231 -11.42 0.98 -22.99
N ASP A 232 -12.69 1.11 -23.28
CA ASP A 232 -13.14 1.88 -24.44
C ASP A 232 -12.81 3.37 -24.33
N TYR A 233 -12.87 3.95 -23.13
CA TYR A 233 -12.44 5.33 -22.87
C TYR A 233 -10.92 5.48 -23.06
N LEU A 234 -10.12 4.54 -22.55
CA LEU A 234 -8.68 4.51 -22.75
C LEU A 234 -8.34 4.39 -24.24
N LYS A 235 -8.97 3.45 -24.95
CA LYS A 235 -8.80 3.22 -26.38
C LYS A 235 -9.13 4.49 -27.17
N TYR A 236 -10.25 5.14 -26.86
CA TYR A 236 -10.64 6.40 -27.48
C TYR A 236 -9.56 7.47 -27.28
N GLN A 237 -9.08 7.67 -26.04
CA GLN A 237 -8.04 8.65 -25.74
C GLN A 237 -6.73 8.35 -26.49
N ILE A 238 -6.33 7.09 -26.62
CA ILE A 238 -5.14 6.72 -27.39
C ILE A 238 -5.30 7.02 -28.88
N ILE A 239 -6.50 6.75 -29.44
CA ILE A 239 -6.75 6.93 -30.89
C ILE A 239 -6.79 8.40 -31.28
N ILE A 240 -7.38 9.28 -30.45
CA ILE A 240 -7.55 10.70 -30.79
C ILE A 240 -6.31 11.55 -30.52
N GLN A 241 -5.34 11.07 -29.77
CA GLN A 241 -4.14 11.82 -29.43
C GLN A 241 -2.97 11.46 -30.36
N SER A 242 -2.19 12.48 -30.72
CA SER A 242 -0.96 12.25 -31.46
C SER A 242 0.11 11.60 -30.57
N PRO A 243 1.09 10.89 -31.15
CA PRO A 243 2.22 10.35 -30.38
C PRO A 243 2.95 11.40 -29.53
N THR A 244 3.02 12.65 -30.01
CA THR A 244 3.63 13.76 -29.28
C THR A 244 2.80 14.18 -28.06
N GLN A 245 1.47 14.14 -28.15
CA GLN A 245 0.61 14.40 -27.00
C GLN A 245 0.68 13.26 -25.97
N LEU A 246 0.67 12.00 -26.43
CA LEU A 246 0.80 10.82 -25.56
C LEU A 246 2.12 10.83 -24.78
N LYS A 247 3.23 11.25 -25.43
CA LYS A 247 4.53 11.41 -24.75
C LYS A 247 4.56 12.47 -23.64
N LYS A 248 3.60 13.40 -23.64
CA LYS A 248 3.46 14.41 -22.58
C LYS A 248 2.69 13.92 -21.36
N ILE A 249 1.97 12.81 -21.50
CA ILE A 249 1.36 12.14 -20.36
C ILE A 249 2.51 11.64 -19.51
N HIS A 250 2.56 12.11 -18.26
CA HIS A 250 3.64 11.79 -17.35
C HIS A 250 3.63 10.28 -17.10
N LEU A 251 4.51 9.59 -17.80
CA LEU A 251 4.80 8.19 -17.52
C LEU A 251 5.66 8.18 -16.26
N VAL A 252 5.16 7.54 -15.25
CA VAL A 252 5.96 7.18 -14.09
C VAL A 252 7.09 6.28 -14.57
N ASN A 253 8.30 6.78 -14.49
CA ASN A 253 9.50 6.02 -14.78
C ASN A 253 9.85 5.12 -13.59
#